data_58c99b87598d4549dc5fc202a742105f
#
_entry.id   58c99b87598d4549dc5fc202a742105f
#
_cell.length_a   1.000
_cell.length_b   1.000
_cell.length_c   1.000
_cell.angle_alpha   90.00
_cell.angle_beta   90.00
_cell.angle_gamma   90.00
#
_symmetry.space_group_name_H-M   'P 1'
#
loop_
_entity.id
_entity.type
_entity.pdbx_description
1 polymer ?
#
loop_
_entity_poly.entity_id
_entity_poly.type
_entity_poly.pdbx_seq_one_letter_code
_entity_poly.pdbx_strand_id
1 'polypeptide(L)'
;MSKTILITGAGSGLGQGTAIGLARKGQMVIAAVENWPQVSGLLATAKEAGVDLEVTKLDLLSKDDRETVFRKYGNSVDILVNNAATGETGPIAEVPVDRIRRVFEVNVFSTLEFAQPFARLFAQKARGKIVFTSSIAGFSTFKYLGPYVASKHALEPIVQLMRDEMKGTGVQIATINPGPFRTGFNDRMYDTLDQWYDPEKHFTPEGPIRDVQQLFAGDELQLDPQPMIDFMVDLIPQDNHKFRNVFPEHFVGNVKAYQDSLWTKDM
;
A
#
# COMPACT_ATOMS: atom_id res chain seq x y z
N MET A 1 15.65 -20.91 2.27
CA MET A 1 16.76 -19.95 2.26
C MET A 1 16.22 -18.60 2.68
N SER A 2 16.98 -17.81 3.45
CA SER A 2 16.62 -16.43 3.78
C SER A 2 16.63 -15.57 2.52
N LYS A 3 15.63 -14.71 2.36
CA LYS A 3 15.51 -13.73 1.26
C LYS A 3 15.75 -12.32 1.79
N THR A 4 16.31 -11.46 0.98
CA THR A 4 16.44 -10.03 1.28
C THR A 4 15.19 -9.29 0.77
N ILE A 5 14.43 -8.70 1.68
CA ILE A 5 13.13 -8.11 1.40
C ILE A 5 13.17 -6.61 1.72
N LEU A 6 12.93 -5.76 0.73
CA LEU A 6 12.78 -4.32 0.91
C LEU A 6 11.29 -3.97 0.97
N ILE A 7 10.87 -3.29 2.05
CA ILE A 7 9.48 -2.86 2.25
C ILE A 7 9.43 -1.35 2.35
N THR A 8 8.64 -0.69 1.50
CA THR A 8 8.37 0.75 1.58
C THR A 8 7.21 1.03 2.55
N GLY A 9 7.22 2.20 3.19
CA GLY A 9 6.18 2.57 4.15
C GLY A 9 6.16 1.71 5.41
N ALA A 10 7.34 1.27 5.86
CA ALA A 10 7.50 0.41 7.03
C ALA A 10 7.47 1.17 8.37
N GLY A 11 7.18 2.48 8.37
CA GLY A 11 7.19 3.30 9.58
C GLY A 11 5.98 3.09 10.50
N SER A 12 4.90 2.47 10.03
CA SER A 12 3.69 2.22 10.82
C SER A 12 2.81 1.12 10.19
N GLY A 13 1.78 0.69 10.92
CA GLY A 13 0.70 -0.16 10.43
C GLY A 13 1.16 -1.50 9.85
N LEU A 14 0.55 -1.89 8.72
CA LEU A 14 0.86 -3.18 8.08
C LEU A 14 2.32 -3.30 7.67
N GLY A 15 2.91 -2.23 7.13
CA GLY A 15 4.32 -2.24 6.71
C GLY A 15 5.28 -2.49 7.87
N GLN A 16 5.09 -1.82 9.00
CA GLN A 16 5.88 -2.00 10.21
C GLN A 16 5.74 -3.41 10.78
N GLY A 17 4.49 -3.85 10.99
CA GLY A 17 4.23 -5.19 11.53
C GLY A 17 4.80 -6.29 10.64
N THR A 18 4.66 -6.15 9.32
CA THR A 18 5.21 -7.09 8.33
C THR A 18 6.74 -7.12 8.36
N ALA A 19 7.40 -5.95 8.44
CA ALA A 19 8.86 -5.88 8.52
C ALA A 19 9.40 -6.62 9.75
N ILE A 20 8.79 -6.36 10.91
CA ILE A 20 9.15 -7.02 12.17
C ILE A 20 8.86 -8.53 12.09
N GLY A 21 7.69 -8.92 11.59
CA GLY A 21 7.30 -10.33 11.48
C GLY A 21 8.21 -11.13 10.55
N LEU A 22 8.60 -10.56 9.41
CA LEU A 22 9.56 -11.17 8.47
C LEU A 22 10.95 -11.35 9.10
N ALA A 23 11.43 -10.32 9.82
CA ALA A 23 12.70 -10.42 10.55
C ALA A 23 12.67 -11.52 11.62
N ARG A 24 11.57 -11.65 12.38
CA ARG A 24 11.35 -12.76 13.35
C ARG A 24 11.39 -14.14 12.68
N LYS A 25 10.98 -14.24 11.40
CA LYS A 25 11.07 -15.47 10.60
C LYS A 25 12.44 -15.67 9.92
N GLY A 26 13.45 -14.86 10.29
CA GLY A 26 14.81 -14.99 9.81
C GLY A 26 15.05 -14.48 8.38
N GLN A 27 14.16 -13.64 7.85
CA GLN A 27 14.40 -12.93 6.60
C GLN A 27 15.32 -11.72 6.83
N MET A 28 16.12 -11.34 5.85
CA MET A 28 16.86 -10.08 5.86
C MET A 28 15.91 -8.96 5.40
N VAL A 29 15.60 -8.02 6.29
CA VAL A 29 14.61 -6.98 6.01
C VAL A 29 15.26 -5.61 5.94
N ILE A 30 15.01 -4.92 4.82
CA ILE A 30 15.31 -3.51 4.62
C ILE A 30 13.98 -2.75 4.73
N ALA A 31 13.77 -2.10 5.86
CA ALA A 31 12.56 -1.33 6.15
C ALA A 31 12.77 0.13 5.74
N ALA A 32 12.11 0.55 4.65
CA ALA A 32 12.19 1.90 4.14
C ALA A 32 11.03 2.76 4.69
N VAL A 33 11.38 3.89 5.28
CA VAL A 33 10.46 4.81 5.97
C VAL A 33 10.64 6.24 5.46
N GLU A 34 9.58 7.06 5.53
CA GLU A 34 9.50 8.35 4.85
C GLU A 34 10.51 9.39 5.39
N ASN A 35 10.74 9.40 6.71
CA ASN A 35 11.52 10.47 7.35
C ASN A 35 12.39 9.96 8.50
N TRP A 36 13.32 10.79 8.96
CA TRP A 36 14.27 10.44 10.02
C TRP A 36 13.63 10.12 11.37
N PRO A 37 12.59 10.81 11.84
CA PRO A 37 11.85 10.39 13.04
C PRO A 37 11.31 8.96 12.95
N GLN A 38 10.79 8.56 11.80
CA GLN A 38 10.34 7.18 11.58
C GLN A 38 11.50 6.17 11.58
N VAL A 39 12.70 6.57 11.10
CA VAL A 39 13.91 5.71 11.19
C VAL A 39 14.21 5.40 12.65
N SER A 40 14.31 6.44 13.49
CA SER A 40 14.61 6.27 14.92
C SER A 40 13.51 5.49 15.65
N GLY A 41 12.25 5.77 15.33
CA GLY A 41 11.08 5.07 15.91
C GLY A 41 11.08 3.59 15.57
N LEU A 42 11.30 3.22 14.30
CA LEU A 42 11.30 1.83 13.89
C LEU A 42 12.50 1.05 14.47
N LEU A 43 13.68 1.68 14.56
CA LEU A 43 14.83 1.06 15.23
C LEU A 43 14.56 0.76 16.71
N ALA A 44 13.88 1.68 17.42
CA ALA A 44 13.46 1.45 18.81
C ALA A 44 12.47 0.28 18.90
N THR A 45 11.44 0.27 18.05
CA THR A 45 10.44 -0.81 18.02
C THR A 45 11.06 -2.16 17.68
N ALA A 46 12.00 -2.21 16.73
CA ALA A 46 12.71 -3.45 16.36
C ALA A 46 13.53 -4.00 17.52
N LYS A 47 14.23 -3.10 18.24
CA LYS A 47 14.99 -3.47 19.45
C LYS A 47 14.09 -4.04 20.54
N GLU A 48 12.95 -3.40 20.81
CA GLU A 48 11.95 -3.91 21.78
C GLU A 48 11.39 -5.27 21.35
N ALA A 49 11.20 -5.46 20.06
CA ALA A 49 10.74 -6.72 19.48
C ALA A 49 11.81 -7.82 19.42
N GLY A 50 13.08 -7.50 19.76
CA GLY A 50 14.21 -8.43 19.72
C GLY A 50 14.59 -8.88 18.31
N VAL A 51 14.43 -8.02 17.30
CA VAL A 51 14.78 -8.31 15.89
C VAL A 51 15.75 -7.28 15.33
N ASP A 52 16.55 -7.72 14.36
CA ASP A 52 17.43 -6.84 13.59
C ASP A 52 16.77 -6.46 12.27
N LEU A 53 16.73 -5.16 11.98
CA LEU A 53 16.27 -4.57 10.72
C LEU A 53 17.32 -3.60 10.19
N GLU A 54 17.57 -3.63 8.91
CA GLU A 54 18.16 -2.49 8.23
C GLU A 54 17.06 -1.45 8.01
N VAL A 55 17.21 -0.25 8.59
CA VAL A 55 16.22 0.83 8.40
C VAL A 55 16.82 1.94 7.56
N THR A 56 16.11 2.40 6.55
CA THR A 56 16.56 3.45 5.65
C THR A 56 15.47 4.49 5.41
N LYS A 57 15.89 5.77 5.26
CA LYS A 57 14.96 6.81 4.83
C LYS A 57 14.66 6.64 3.34
N LEU A 58 13.38 6.72 3.00
CA LEU A 58 12.85 6.75 1.63
C LEU A 58 11.55 7.55 1.59
N ASP A 59 11.64 8.82 1.26
CA ASP A 59 10.50 9.58 0.79
C ASP A 59 10.26 9.25 -0.69
N LEU A 60 9.14 8.61 -1.01
CA LEU A 60 8.82 8.26 -2.40
C LEU A 60 8.70 9.47 -3.32
N LEU A 61 8.37 10.65 -2.80
CA LEU A 61 8.32 11.89 -3.59
C LEU A 61 9.71 12.42 -3.92
N SER A 62 10.74 12.02 -3.17
CA SER A 62 12.13 12.41 -3.40
C SER A 62 12.81 11.49 -4.42
N LYS A 63 13.12 12.01 -5.61
CA LYS A 63 13.89 11.27 -6.61
C LYS A 63 15.25 10.82 -6.06
N ASP A 64 15.93 11.69 -5.32
CA ASP A 64 17.26 11.41 -4.76
C ASP A 64 17.20 10.25 -3.74
N ASP A 65 16.14 10.19 -2.92
CA ASP A 65 15.96 9.08 -1.99
C ASP A 65 15.75 7.76 -2.75
N ARG A 66 14.86 7.76 -3.77
CA ARG A 66 14.60 6.57 -4.59
C ARG A 66 15.86 6.04 -5.27
N GLU A 67 16.65 6.93 -5.88
CA GLU A 67 17.91 6.57 -6.53
C GLU A 67 18.97 6.08 -5.52
N THR A 68 19.05 6.73 -4.35
CA THR A 68 20.01 6.36 -3.30
C THR A 68 19.70 4.98 -2.72
N VAL A 69 18.42 4.71 -2.40
CA VAL A 69 18.00 3.40 -1.88
C VAL A 69 18.20 2.30 -2.93
N PHE A 70 17.84 2.56 -4.19
CA PHE A 70 18.07 1.59 -5.26
C PHE A 70 19.57 1.30 -5.46
N ARG A 71 20.42 2.34 -5.51
CA ARG A 71 21.88 2.18 -5.66
C ARG A 71 22.50 1.40 -4.50
N LYS A 72 22.02 1.64 -3.26
CA LYS A 72 22.55 0.96 -2.06
C LYS A 72 22.12 -0.50 -1.99
N TYR A 73 20.86 -0.80 -2.28
CA TYR A 73 20.26 -2.10 -1.97
C TYR A 73 19.83 -2.93 -3.18
N GLY A 74 19.65 -2.34 -4.35
CA GLY A 74 19.05 -3.00 -5.51
C GLY A 74 19.66 -4.35 -5.85
N ASN A 75 20.99 -4.48 -5.74
CA ASN A 75 21.66 -5.75 -6.06
C ASN A 75 21.43 -6.87 -5.03
N SER A 76 21.19 -6.53 -3.78
CA SER A 76 20.99 -7.51 -2.69
C SER A 76 19.52 -7.90 -2.51
N VAL A 77 18.57 -7.11 -2.99
CA VAL A 77 17.14 -7.36 -2.82
C VAL A 77 16.69 -8.53 -3.70
N ASP A 78 15.96 -9.46 -3.10
CA ASP A 78 15.26 -10.55 -3.78
C ASP A 78 13.77 -10.25 -3.95
N ILE A 79 13.18 -9.51 -3.00
CA ILE A 79 11.75 -9.14 -3.02
C ILE A 79 11.60 -7.65 -2.70
N LEU A 80 10.93 -6.91 -3.59
CA LEU A 80 10.48 -5.56 -3.35
C LEU A 80 9.00 -5.57 -2.95
N VAL A 81 8.65 -4.98 -1.82
CA VAL A 81 7.27 -4.77 -1.38
C VAL A 81 6.96 -3.28 -1.41
N ASN A 82 6.20 -2.85 -2.40
CA ASN A 82 5.68 -1.50 -2.52
C ASN A 82 4.43 -1.39 -1.65
N ASN A 83 4.62 -0.98 -0.39
CA ASN A 83 3.54 -0.88 0.59
C ASN A 83 3.21 0.58 0.96
N ALA A 84 4.13 1.52 0.78
CA ALA A 84 3.86 2.93 1.05
C ALA A 84 2.67 3.44 0.25
N ALA A 85 1.78 4.17 0.92
CA ALA A 85 0.62 4.81 0.31
C ALA A 85 0.13 5.98 1.16
N THR A 86 -0.61 6.87 0.53
CA THR A 86 -1.36 7.94 1.18
C THR A 86 -2.81 7.93 0.71
N GLY A 87 -3.68 8.62 1.45
CA GLY A 87 -5.09 8.78 1.11
C GLY A 87 -5.55 10.21 1.25
N GLU A 88 -6.72 10.50 0.72
CA GLU A 88 -7.40 11.79 0.79
C GLU A 88 -8.90 11.55 0.88
N THR A 89 -9.60 12.35 1.68
CA THR A 89 -11.04 12.25 1.93
C THR A 89 -11.75 13.51 1.44
N GLY A 90 -12.94 13.30 0.89
CA GLY A 90 -13.87 14.36 0.53
C GLY A 90 -14.70 14.02 -0.71
N PRO A 91 -15.75 14.82 -0.99
CA PRO A 91 -16.57 14.67 -2.18
C PRO A 91 -15.73 14.92 -3.44
N ILE A 92 -15.69 13.97 -4.35
CA ILE A 92 -14.79 14.00 -5.53
C ILE A 92 -15.04 15.22 -6.43
N ALA A 93 -16.24 15.78 -6.40
CA ALA A 93 -16.59 16.99 -7.15
C ALA A 93 -16.00 18.29 -6.54
N GLU A 94 -15.46 18.22 -5.31
CA GLU A 94 -15.02 19.41 -4.57
C GLU A 94 -13.59 19.30 -4.02
N VAL A 95 -13.06 18.06 -3.87
CA VAL A 95 -11.66 17.86 -3.45
C VAL A 95 -10.72 18.63 -4.39
N PRO A 96 -9.85 19.51 -3.88
CA PRO A 96 -8.88 20.21 -4.71
C PRO A 96 -8.05 19.23 -5.53
N VAL A 97 -7.96 19.47 -6.84
CA VAL A 97 -7.31 18.54 -7.78
C VAL A 97 -5.85 18.30 -7.43
N ASP A 98 -5.17 19.26 -6.81
CA ASP A 98 -3.77 19.08 -6.37
C ASP A 98 -3.63 18.02 -5.27
N ARG A 99 -4.65 17.85 -4.41
CA ARG A 99 -4.70 16.78 -3.42
C ARG A 99 -4.87 15.42 -4.11
N ILE A 100 -5.71 15.35 -5.14
CA ILE A 100 -5.87 14.15 -5.97
C ILE A 100 -4.52 13.82 -6.65
N ARG A 101 -3.86 14.80 -7.26
CA ARG A 101 -2.53 14.62 -7.87
C ARG A 101 -1.51 14.07 -6.88
N ARG A 102 -1.49 14.59 -5.64
CA ARG A 102 -0.57 14.11 -4.60
C ARG A 102 -0.81 12.63 -4.27
N VAL A 103 -2.08 12.18 -4.17
CA VAL A 103 -2.40 10.77 -3.94
C VAL A 103 -1.91 9.90 -5.09
N PHE A 104 -2.14 10.32 -6.33
CA PHE A 104 -1.66 9.61 -7.51
C PHE A 104 -0.13 9.62 -7.60
N GLU A 105 0.50 10.73 -7.26
CA GLU A 105 1.95 10.85 -7.27
C GLU A 105 2.59 9.81 -6.34
N VAL A 106 2.10 9.69 -5.10
CA VAL A 106 2.63 8.70 -4.15
C VAL A 106 2.24 7.28 -4.54
N ASN A 107 0.93 7.02 -4.74
CA ASN A 107 0.40 5.66 -4.83
C ASN A 107 0.65 4.99 -6.18
N VAL A 108 0.86 5.78 -7.23
CA VAL A 108 1.00 5.29 -8.60
C VAL A 108 2.35 5.67 -9.19
N PHE A 109 2.61 6.96 -9.41
CA PHE A 109 3.78 7.38 -10.22
C PHE A 109 5.10 7.14 -9.50
N SER A 110 5.30 7.68 -8.30
CA SER A 110 6.54 7.47 -7.54
C SER A 110 6.75 6.00 -7.15
N THR A 111 5.65 5.27 -6.88
CA THR A 111 5.70 3.82 -6.65
C THR A 111 6.20 3.07 -7.89
N LEU A 112 5.76 3.44 -9.09
CA LEU A 112 6.26 2.85 -10.34
C LEU A 112 7.69 3.26 -10.65
N GLU A 113 8.03 4.54 -10.49
CA GLU A 113 9.41 5.04 -10.66
C GLU A 113 10.40 4.29 -9.76
N PHE A 114 9.98 3.92 -8.55
CA PHE A 114 10.80 3.12 -7.66
C PHE A 114 10.83 1.63 -8.05
N ALA A 115 9.73 1.07 -8.52
CA ALA A 115 9.64 -0.36 -8.88
C ALA A 115 10.34 -0.71 -10.21
N GLN A 116 10.31 0.18 -11.21
CA GLN A 116 10.84 -0.10 -12.55
C GLN A 116 12.34 -0.44 -12.59
N PRO A 117 13.24 0.24 -11.86
CA PRO A 117 14.66 -0.17 -11.78
C PRO A 117 14.83 -1.58 -11.22
N PHE A 118 14.05 -1.98 -10.22
CA PHE A 118 14.07 -3.35 -9.68
C PHE A 118 13.54 -4.36 -10.70
N ALA A 119 12.44 -4.04 -11.41
CA ALA A 119 11.91 -4.90 -12.45
C ALA A 119 12.96 -5.19 -13.53
N ARG A 120 13.67 -4.16 -13.99
CA ARG A 120 14.78 -4.29 -14.96
C ARG A 120 15.90 -5.18 -14.40
N LEU A 121 16.34 -4.91 -13.17
CA LEU A 121 17.42 -5.67 -12.55
C LEU A 121 17.04 -7.14 -12.31
N PHE A 122 15.82 -7.40 -11.88
CA PHE A 122 15.30 -8.75 -11.65
C PHE A 122 15.17 -9.52 -12.96
N ALA A 123 14.70 -8.87 -14.04
CA ALA A 123 14.66 -9.49 -15.37
C ALA A 123 16.07 -9.87 -15.89
N GLN A 124 17.08 -9.00 -15.67
CA GLN A 124 18.47 -9.30 -16.01
C GLN A 124 19.02 -10.50 -15.23
N LYS A 125 18.60 -10.66 -13.98
CA LYS A 125 18.96 -11.80 -13.12
C LYS A 125 18.11 -13.04 -13.36
N ALA A 126 17.07 -12.95 -14.19
CA ALA A 126 16.02 -13.96 -14.38
C ALA A 126 15.41 -14.48 -13.07
N ARG A 127 15.32 -13.62 -12.06
CA ARG A 127 14.76 -13.93 -10.73
C ARG A 127 14.40 -12.65 -9.97
N GLY A 128 13.44 -12.75 -9.08
CA GLY A 128 13.02 -11.68 -8.17
C GLY A 128 11.50 -11.59 -8.07
N LYS A 129 11.05 -10.87 -7.09
CA LYS A 129 9.62 -10.65 -6.87
C LYS A 129 9.32 -9.19 -6.58
N ILE A 130 8.24 -8.67 -7.15
CA ILE A 130 7.70 -7.34 -6.83
C ILE A 130 6.26 -7.53 -6.35
N VAL A 131 5.98 -7.09 -5.14
CA VAL A 131 4.66 -7.10 -4.53
C VAL A 131 4.17 -5.66 -4.37
N PHE A 132 2.92 -5.42 -4.74
CA PHE A 132 2.26 -4.14 -4.55
C PHE A 132 1.12 -4.29 -3.53
N THR A 133 1.16 -3.52 -2.46
CA THR A 133 0.04 -3.41 -1.53
C THR A 133 -1.00 -2.49 -2.16
N SER A 134 -2.00 -3.10 -2.79
CA SER A 134 -3.19 -2.44 -3.30
C SER A 134 -4.26 -2.31 -2.20
N SER A 135 -5.49 -2.64 -2.48
CA SER A 135 -6.61 -2.66 -1.53
C SER A 135 -7.83 -3.34 -2.18
N ILE A 136 -8.83 -3.73 -1.38
CA ILE A 136 -10.19 -3.99 -1.90
C ILE A 136 -10.77 -2.73 -2.58
N ALA A 137 -10.31 -1.54 -2.17
CA ALA A 137 -10.62 -0.26 -2.80
C ALA A 137 -10.05 -0.12 -4.23
N GLY A 138 -9.22 -1.05 -4.70
CA GLY A 138 -8.83 -1.16 -6.11
C GLY A 138 -9.90 -1.81 -7.01
N PHE A 139 -10.98 -2.31 -6.42
CA PHE A 139 -12.06 -3.02 -7.12
C PHE A 139 -13.46 -2.54 -6.76
N SER A 140 -13.58 -1.78 -5.67
CA SER A 140 -14.86 -1.25 -5.17
C SER A 140 -14.72 0.23 -4.87
N THR A 141 -15.82 0.99 -5.01
CA THR A 141 -15.83 2.41 -4.68
C THR A 141 -16.51 2.66 -3.34
N PHE A 142 -16.02 3.67 -2.64
CA PHE A 142 -16.58 4.12 -1.36
C PHE A 142 -16.79 5.63 -1.41
N LYS A 143 -17.96 6.09 -0.97
CA LYS A 143 -18.27 7.53 -0.94
C LYS A 143 -17.19 8.29 -0.18
N TYR A 144 -16.84 9.45 -0.67
CA TYR A 144 -15.89 10.40 -0.08
C TYR A 144 -14.43 9.91 0.03
N LEU A 145 -14.11 8.73 -0.50
CA LEU A 145 -12.73 8.21 -0.60
C LEU A 145 -12.21 8.23 -2.05
N GLY A 146 -12.81 9.06 -2.90
CA GLY A 146 -12.57 9.08 -4.34
C GLY A 146 -11.10 9.12 -4.76
N PRO A 147 -10.25 10.03 -4.27
CA PRO A 147 -8.85 10.10 -4.66
C PRO A 147 -8.07 8.81 -4.37
N TYR A 148 -8.26 8.25 -3.17
CA TYR A 148 -7.62 6.99 -2.78
C TYR A 148 -8.10 5.81 -3.63
N VAL A 149 -9.42 5.66 -3.73
CA VAL A 149 -10.07 4.62 -4.54
C VAL A 149 -9.59 4.68 -5.99
N ALA A 150 -9.60 5.85 -6.60
CA ALA A 150 -9.16 6.03 -7.99
C ALA A 150 -7.68 5.63 -8.17
N SER A 151 -6.81 5.99 -7.23
CA SER A 151 -5.39 5.62 -7.28
C SER A 151 -5.18 4.11 -7.18
N LYS A 152 -5.95 3.41 -6.31
CA LYS A 152 -5.87 1.96 -6.17
C LYS A 152 -6.47 1.22 -7.38
N HIS A 153 -7.55 1.77 -7.97
CA HIS A 153 -8.06 1.27 -9.25
C HIS A 153 -7.03 1.41 -10.37
N ALA A 154 -6.35 2.57 -10.46
CA ALA A 154 -5.31 2.77 -11.47
C ALA A 154 -4.12 1.81 -11.28
N LEU A 155 -3.75 1.51 -10.03
CA LEU A 155 -2.65 0.60 -9.74
C LEU A 155 -2.93 -0.85 -10.18
N GLU A 156 -4.18 -1.33 -10.06
CA GLU A 156 -4.53 -2.72 -10.38
C GLU A 156 -4.24 -3.12 -11.83
N PRO A 157 -4.75 -2.42 -12.88
CA PRO A 157 -4.42 -2.76 -14.25
C PRO A 157 -2.94 -2.54 -14.57
N ILE A 158 -2.28 -1.53 -13.99
CA ILE A 158 -0.85 -1.30 -14.19
C ILE A 158 -0.03 -2.50 -13.72
N VAL A 159 -0.31 -3.01 -12.51
CA VAL A 159 0.40 -4.18 -11.97
C VAL A 159 0.06 -5.45 -12.75
N GLN A 160 -1.18 -5.60 -13.21
CA GLN A 160 -1.59 -6.72 -14.05
C GLN A 160 -0.84 -6.71 -15.39
N LEU A 161 -0.78 -5.57 -16.07
CA LEU A 161 -0.03 -5.43 -17.31
C LEU A 161 1.46 -5.69 -17.10
N MET A 162 2.06 -5.13 -16.06
CA MET A 162 3.45 -5.40 -15.72
C MET A 162 3.71 -6.90 -15.54
N ARG A 163 2.82 -7.62 -14.85
CA ARG A 163 2.92 -9.09 -14.71
C ARG A 163 2.85 -9.80 -16.05
N ASP A 164 1.90 -9.43 -16.90
CA ASP A 164 1.65 -10.11 -18.16
C ASP A 164 2.78 -9.84 -19.17
N GLU A 165 3.31 -8.62 -19.21
CA GLU A 165 4.43 -8.20 -20.06
C GLU A 165 5.77 -8.80 -19.60
N MET A 166 5.94 -9.03 -18.28
CA MET A 166 7.17 -9.65 -17.73
C MET A 166 7.12 -11.18 -17.70
N LYS A 167 6.07 -11.79 -18.26
CA LYS A 167 5.98 -13.25 -18.32
C LYS A 167 7.17 -13.84 -19.10
N GLY A 168 7.82 -14.84 -18.50
CA GLY A 168 9.01 -15.50 -19.08
C GLY A 168 10.34 -14.85 -18.69
N THR A 169 10.35 -13.71 -18.01
CA THR A 169 11.59 -13.06 -17.53
C THR A 169 12.13 -13.66 -16.22
N GLY A 170 11.40 -14.57 -15.57
CA GLY A 170 11.73 -15.10 -14.25
C GLY A 170 11.32 -14.20 -13.09
N VAL A 171 10.70 -13.05 -13.35
CA VAL A 171 10.22 -12.12 -12.32
C VAL A 171 8.78 -12.43 -11.94
N GLN A 172 8.51 -12.53 -10.64
CA GLN A 172 7.17 -12.68 -10.10
C GLN A 172 6.58 -11.30 -9.74
N ILE A 173 5.33 -11.08 -10.10
CA ILE A 173 4.60 -9.84 -9.76
C ILE A 173 3.26 -10.22 -9.15
N ALA A 174 2.92 -9.60 -8.01
CA ALA A 174 1.67 -9.85 -7.32
C ALA A 174 1.12 -8.60 -6.63
N THR A 175 -0.18 -8.63 -6.34
CA THR A 175 -0.81 -7.68 -5.43
C THR A 175 -1.21 -8.36 -4.12
N ILE A 176 -1.15 -7.59 -3.04
CA ILE A 176 -1.82 -7.86 -1.78
C ILE A 176 -2.93 -6.82 -1.66
N ASN A 177 -4.14 -7.28 -1.36
CA ASN A 177 -5.34 -6.46 -1.37
C ASN A 177 -6.02 -6.50 0.01
N PRO A 178 -5.55 -5.66 0.96
CA PRO A 178 -6.13 -5.60 2.30
C PRO A 178 -7.57 -5.07 2.29
N GLY A 179 -8.37 -5.58 3.22
CA GLY A 179 -9.58 -4.92 3.71
C GLY A 179 -9.26 -3.74 4.62
N PRO A 180 -10.22 -3.20 5.37
CA PRO A 180 -10.01 -2.12 6.32
C PRO A 180 -9.42 -2.68 7.64
N PHE A 181 -8.26 -2.17 8.04
CA PHE A 181 -7.57 -2.58 9.26
C PHE A 181 -7.22 -1.38 10.14
N ARG A 182 -7.27 -1.54 11.46
CA ARG A 182 -6.92 -0.53 12.46
C ARG A 182 -5.40 -0.32 12.50
N THR A 183 -4.91 0.51 11.62
CA THR A 183 -3.48 0.82 11.45
C THR A 183 -3.17 2.32 11.57
N GLY A 184 -4.18 3.13 11.83
CA GLY A 184 -4.10 4.59 11.75
C GLY A 184 -3.99 5.14 10.32
N PHE A 185 -4.00 4.29 9.29
CA PHE A 185 -3.99 4.75 7.88
C PHE A 185 -5.31 5.43 7.51
N ASN A 186 -6.43 4.80 7.85
CA ASN A 186 -7.75 5.35 7.56
C ASN A 186 -7.97 6.65 8.35
N ASP A 187 -7.57 6.69 9.61
CA ASP A 187 -7.70 7.88 10.47
C ASP A 187 -6.97 9.07 9.85
N ARG A 188 -5.70 8.90 9.50
CA ARG A 188 -4.92 9.95 8.80
C ARG A 188 -5.52 10.36 7.46
N MET A 189 -6.14 9.42 6.72
CA MET A 189 -6.83 9.73 5.47
C MET A 189 -8.10 10.56 5.73
N TYR A 190 -8.84 10.25 6.79
CA TYR A 190 -10.06 11.01 7.15
C TYR A 190 -9.74 12.40 7.67
N ASP A 191 -8.67 12.56 8.44
CA ASP A 191 -8.20 13.85 8.95
C ASP A 191 -7.79 14.84 7.84
N THR A 192 -7.58 14.37 6.62
CA THR A 192 -7.25 15.27 5.50
C THR A 192 -8.38 16.21 5.14
N LEU A 193 -9.64 15.86 5.40
CA LEU A 193 -10.79 16.72 5.17
C LEU A 193 -10.66 18.06 5.90
N ASP A 194 -10.19 18.04 7.15
CA ASP A 194 -10.06 19.23 8.00
C ASP A 194 -9.01 20.23 7.50
N GLN A 195 -8.19 19.83 6.53
CA GLN A 195 -7.15 20.67 5.96
C GLN A 195 -7.65 21.57 4.81
N TRP A 196 -8.81 21.29 4.25
CA TRP A 196 -9.27 22.01 3.06
C TRP A 196 -10.77 22.25 2.99
N TYR A 197 -11.59 21.44 3.63
CA TYR A 197 -13.05 21.56 3.57
C TYR A 197 -13.53 22.76 4.39
N ASP A 198 -14.43 23.55 3.79
CA ASP A 198 -15.04 24.71 4.38
C ASP A 198 -16.56 24.65 4.10
N PRO A 199 -17.41 24.46 5.11
CA PRO A 199 -18.85 24.27 4.93
C PRO A 199 -19.55 25.50 4.34
N GLU A 200 -18.92 26.69 4.39
CA GLU A 200 -19.48 27.90 3.78
C GLU A 200 -19.19 28.01 2.27
N LYS A 201 -18.20 27.27 1.78
CA LYS A 201 -17.75 27.31 0.37
C LYS A 201 -18.14 26.09 -0.44
N HIS A 202 -18.38 24.97 0.23
CA HIS A 202 -18.64 23.68 -0.42
C HIS A 202 -20.13 23.36 -0.40
N PHE A 203 -20.65 22.77 -1.49
CA PHE A 203 -22.08 22.46 -1.59
C PHE A 203 -22.45 21.12 -0.96
N THR A 204 -21.49 20.18 -0.79
CA THR A 204 -21.74 18.92 -0.09
C THR A 204 -21.81 19.17 1.42
N PRO A 205 -22.92 18.85 2.11
CA PRO A 205 -23.00 19.04 3.55
C PRO A 205 -21.95 18.21 4.29
N GLU A 206 -21.39 18.75 5.37
CA GLU A 206 -20.35 18.09 6.17
C GLU A 206 -20.86 16.79 6.84
N GLY A 207 -22.08 16.80 7.36
CA GLY A 207 -22.67 15.69 8.11
C GLY A 207 -22.52 14.34 7.40
N PRO A 208 -23.01 14.16 6.16
CA PRO A 208 -22.86 12.91 5.41
C PRO A 208 -21.41 12.45 5.18
N ILE A 209 -20.44 13.39 5.14
CA ILE A 209 -19.01 13.05 5.02
C ILE A 209 -18.53 12.49 6.36
N ARG A 210 -18.88 13.16 7.47
CA ARG A 210 -18.52 12.71 8.83
C ARG A 210 -19.17 11.38 9.19
N ASP A 211 -20.42 11.15 8.77
CA ASP A 211 -21.10 9.88 8.99
C ASP A 211 -20.31 8.70 8.36
N VAL A 212 -19.83 8.88 7.13
CA VAL A 212 -18.99 7.89 6.47
C VAL A 212 -17.63 7.71 7.17
N GLN A 213 -17.01 8.82 7.62
CA GLN A 213 -15.78 8.76 8.40
C GLN A 213 -15.98 7.96 9.71
N GLN A 214 -17.04 8.27 10.46
CA GLN A 214 -17.37 7.57 11.71
C GLN A 214 -17.64 6.09 11.48
N LEU A 215 -18.38 5.75 10.41
CA LEU A 215 -18.66 4.37 10.04
C LEU A 215 -17.37 3.58 9.77
N PHE A 216 -16.44 4.17 9.03
CA PHE A 216 -15.16 3.51 8.69
C PHE A 216 -14.08 3.63 9.77
N ALA A 217 -14.16 4.60 10.68
CA ALA A 217 -13.28 4.70 11.85
C ALA A 217 -13.71 3.79 13.00
N GLY A 218 -14.98 3.37 13.00
CA GLY A 218 -15.55 2.52 14.05
C GLY A 218 -14.94 1.11 14.11
N ASP A 219 -14.93 0.55 15.31
CA ASP A 219 -14.40 -0.78 15.60
C ASP A 219 -15.13 -1.92 14.85
N GLU A 220 -16.34 -1.67 14.41
CA GLU A 220 -17.15 -2.67 13.67
C GLU A 220 -16.64 -2.94 12.26
N LEU A 221 -16.06 -1.93 11.60
CA LEU A 221 -15.59 -2.06 10.22
C LEU A 221 -14.07 -2.20 10.10
N GLN A 222 -13.29 -1.64 11.03
CA GLN A 222 -11.85 -1.82 11.02
C GLN A 222 -11.43 -3.07 11.79
N LEU A 223 -10.82 -3.99 11.08
CA LEU A 223 -10.38 -5.27 11.62
C LEU A 223 -9.06 -5.14 12.39
N ASP A 224 -8.80 -6.12 13.28
CA ASP A 224 -7.48 -6.29 13.89
C ASP A 224 -6.41 -6.45 12.80
N PRO A 225 -5.33 -5.66 12.81
CA PRO A 225 -4.27 -5.76 11.81
C PRO A 225 -3.42 -7.02 11.93
N GLN A 226 -3.37 -7.69 13.10
CA GLN A 226 -2.45 -8.80 13.30
C GLN A 226 -2.67 -9.97 12.33
N PRO A 227 -3.91 -10.44 12.06
CA PRO A 227 -4.11 -11.49 11.07
C PRO A 227 -3.67 -11.12 9.65
N MET A 228 -3.79 -9.83 9.27
CA MET A 228 -3.30 -9.34 7.99
C MET A 228 -1.78 -9.30 7.95
N ILE A 229 -1.14 -8.87 9.03
CA ILE A 229 0.32 -8.88 9.17
C ILE A 229 0.84 -10.31 9.03
N ASP A 230 0.25 -11.26 9.75
CA ASP A 230 0.63 -12.67 9.69
C ASP A 230 0.47 -13.23 8.27
N PHE A 231 -0.64 -12.89 7.59
CA PHE A 231 -0.87 -13.25 6.19
C PHE A 231 0.23 -12.69 5.27
N MET A 232 0.61 -11.42 5.42
CA MET A 232 1.69 -10.80 4.62
C MET A 232 3.04 -11.46 4.91
N VAL A 233 3.36 -11.73 6.18
CA VAL A 233 4.60 -12.37 6.62
C VAL A 233 4.74 -13.78 6.04
N ASP A 234 3.62 -14.50 5.94
CA ASP A 234 3.61 -15.84 5.37
C ASP A 234 3.68 -15.84 3.84
N LEU A 235 2.95 -14.93 3.20
CA LEU A 235 2.81 -14.86 1.75
C LEU A 235 4.05 -14.32 1.04
N ILE A 236 4.63 -13.24 1.55
CA ILE A 236 5.68 -12.49 0.82
C ILE A 236 6.89 -13.37 0.45
N PRO A 237 7.42 -14.22 1.34
CA PRO A 237 8.57 -15.07 1.00
C PRO A 237 8.21 -16.27 0.10
N GLN A 238 6.94 -16.65 -0.03
CA GLN A 238 6.52 -17.82 -0.81
C GLN A 238 6.63 -17.57 -2.31
N ASP A 239 7.09 -18.57 -3.06
CA ASP A 239 7.14 -18.48 -4.53
C ASP A 239 5.82 -18.92 -5.18
N ASN A 240 4.96 -19.61 -4.45
CA ASN A 240 3.70 -20.17 -4.93
C ASN A 240 2.52 -19.45 -4.28
N HIS A 241 1.95 -18.45 -4.94
CA HIS A 241 0.78 -17.70 -4.48
C HIS A 241 -0.04 -17.19 -5.69
N LYS A 242 -1.24 -16.71 -5.42
CA LYS A 242 -2.08 -16.08 -6.45
C LYS A 242 -1.46 -14.75 -6.91
N PHE A 243 -1.86 -14.26 -8.08
CA PHE A 243 -1.54 -12.90 -8.51
C PHE A 243 -2.18 -11.87 -7.58
N ARG A 244 -3.49 -12.01 -7.30
CA ARG A 244 -4.24 -11.17 -6.35
C ARG A 244 -4.46 -11.92 -5.06
N ASN A 245 -4.04 -11.32 -3.95
CA ASN A 245 -4.09 -11.92 -2.61
C ASN A 245 -4.94 -11.02 -1.71
N VAL A 246 -6.25 -11.23 -1.76
CA VAL A 246 -7.25 -10.49 -0.97
C VAL A 246 -7.33 -11.08 0.44
N PHE A 247 -7.27 -10.22 1.46
CA PHE A 247 -7.45 -10.66 2.83
C PHE A 247 -8.28 -9.63 3.64
N PRO A 248 -9.24 -10.09 4.43
CA PRO A 248 -9.80 -11.46 4.52
C PRO A 248 -10.43 -11.97 3.21
N GLU A 249 -10.39 -13.27 2.99
CA GLU A 249 -10.82 -13.88 1.72
C GLU A 249 -12.30 -13.65 1.38
N HIS A 250 -13.16 -13.47 2.39
CA HIS A 250 -14.59 -13.22 2.18
C HIS A 250 -14.85 -11.93 1.37
N PHE A 251 -13.94 -10.95 1.39
CA PHE A 251 -14.06 -9.75 0.55
C PHE A 251 -14.02 -10.04 -0.96
N VAL A 252 -13.48 -11.18 -1.38
CA VAL A 252 -13.49 -11.56 -2.81
C VAL A 252 -14.94 -11.66 -3.33
N GLY A 253 -15.83 -12.28 -2.55
CA GLY A 253 -17.26 -12.36 -2.90
C GLY A 253 -17.91 -10.98 -2.96
N ASN A 254 -17.64 -10.12 -1.98
CA ASN A 254 -18.18 -8.76 -1.91
C ASN A 254 -17.73 -7.90 -3.11
N VAL A 255 -16.45 -7.97 -3.46
CA VAL A 255 -15.89 -7.25 -4.63
C VAL A 255 -16.55 -7.70 -5.93
N LYS A 256 -16.70 -9.02 -6.14
CA LYS A 256 -17.35 -9.55 -7.34
C LYS A 256 -18.80 -9.11 -7.43
N ALA A 257 -19.57 -9.28 -6.35
CA ALA A 257 -20.96 -8.84 -6.30
C ALA A 257 -21.11 -7.33 -6.57
N TYR A 258 -20.20 -6.52 -6.02
CA TYR A 258 -20.17 -5.09 -6.29
C TYR A 258 -19.93 -4.81 -7.79
N GLN A 259 -18.91 -5.41 -8.40
CA GLN A 259 -18.59 -5.21 -9.81
C GLN A 259 -19.74 -5.67 -10.73
N ASP A 260 -20.36 -6.80 -10.44
CA ASP A 260 -21.51 -7.29 -11.20
C ASP A 260 -22.70 -6.32 -11.08
N SER A 261 -22.93 -5.72 -9.92
CA SER A 261 -24.01 -4.76 -9.70
C SER A 261 -23.88 -3.48 -10.53
N LEU A 262 -22.66 -3.09 -10.93
CA LEU A 262 -22.44 -1.86 -11.72
C LEU A 262 -23.00 -1.95 -13.14
N TRP A 263 -23.14 -3.17 -13.68
CA TRP A 263 -23.67 -3.39 -15.04
C TRP A 263 -25.19 -3.34 -15.14
N THR A 264 -25.86 -3.41 -13.99
CA THR A 264 -27.33 -3.43 -13.91
C THR A 264 -27.90 -2.25 -13.11
N LYS A 265 -27.07 -1.29 -12.74
CA LYS A 265 -27.44 -0.17 -11.91
C LYS A 265 -28.10 0.92 -12.76
N ASP A 266 -29.37 1.20 -12.47
CA ASP A 266 -30.07 2.33 -13.05
C ASP A 266 -29.51 3.67 -12.54
N MET A 267 -29.71 4.76 -13.34
CA MET A 267 -29.31 6.12 -12.96
C MET A 267 -30.23 6.69 -11.88
#